data_eeb33759ee20a7501d4c1727b1d38c91
#
_entry.id   eeb33759ee20a7501d4c1727b1d38c91
#
_cell.length_a   1.000
_cell.length_b   1.000
_cell.length_c   1.000
_cell.angle_alpha   90.00
_cell.angle_beta   90.00
_cell.angle_gamma   90.00
#
_symmetry.space_group_name_H-M   'P 1'
#
loop_
_entity.id
_entity.type
_entity.pdbx_description
1 polymer ?
#
loop_
_entity_poly.entity_id
_entity_poly.type
_entity_poly.pdbx_seq_one_letter_code
_entity_poly.pdbx_strand_id
1 'polypeptide(L)'
;SRGLGDVYKRQAVLIPFRAQEIMQTGGIYYGQNAVSKNMIVADRRKLLNGNSFRLGVSGSGKSFSAKEEIVSIALSTNDDILILDPESEFGFLVEALGGEIIRISAASNTHLNALDMDKAYGDERNPLIEKSEFILSLFEQLVGAGGVSAKEKSILDRCTYDVYREYMANNYAVSYTHLRAHETVLDL
;
A
#
# COMPACT_ATOMS: atom_id res chain seq x y z
N SER A 1 32.72 -11.13 -21.36
CA SER A 1 31.84 -9.98 -21.12
C SER A 1 31.48 -9.96 -19.63
N ARG A 2 32.06 -9.01 -18.90
CA ARG A 2 31.71 -8.77 -17.51
C ARG A 2 30.33 -8.12 -17.51
N GLY A 3 29.34 -8.80 -16.96
CA GLY A 3 27.95 -8.36 -17.00
C GLY A 3 27.69 -7.07 -16.19
N LEU A 4 26.67 -6.32 -16.58
CA LEU A 4 26.22 -5.10 -15.90
C LEU A 4 26.04 -5.29 -14.38
N GLY A 5 25.69 -6.49 -13.92
CA GLY A 5 25.54 -6.81 -12.51
C GLY A 5 26.82 -6.66 -11.67
N ASP A 6 28.00 -6.83 -12.27
CA ASP A 6 29.28 -6.62 -11.57
C ASP A 6 29.62 -5.13 -11.40
N VAL A 7 29.12 -4.28 -12.28
CA VAL A 7 29.31 -2.82 -12.20
C VAL A 7 28.47 -2.28 -11.04
N TYR A 8 27.22 -2.69 -10.90
CA TYR A 8 26.35 -2.27 -9.79
C TYR A 8 26.86 -2.76 -8.43
N LYS A 9 27.34 -3.98 -8.34
CA LYS A 9 27.95 -4.51 -7.10
C LYS A 9 29.20 -3.72 -6.69
N ARG A 10 30.02 -3.33 -7.64
CA ARG A 10 31.22 -2.52 -7.38
C ARG A 10 30.88 -1.09 -7.01
N GLN A 11 29.84 -0.52 -7.61
CA GLN A 11 29.35 0.81 -7.24
C GLN A 11 28.79 0.82 -5.81
N ALA A 12 28.08 -0.21 -5.37
CA ALA A 12 27.60 -0.32 -4.01
C ALA A 12 28.73 -0.37 -2.96
N VAL A 13 29.89 -0.94 -3.32
CA VAL A 13 31.10 -0.97 -2.45
C VAL A 13 31.88 0.33 -2.50
N LEU A 14 31.83 1.04 -3.63
CA LEU A 14 32.62 2.27 -3.86
C LEU A 14 31.83 3.56 -3.60
N ILE A 15 30.51 3.49 -3.38
CA ILE A 15 29.78 4.67 -2.91
C ILE A 15 30.25 4.94 -1.48
N PRO A 16 31.12 5.93 -1.26
CA PRO A 16 31.37 6.35 0.10
C PRO A 16 30.02 6.82 0.66
N PHE A 17 29.54 6.19 1.71
CA PHE A 17 28.40 6.69 2.50
C PHE A 17 28.78 8.01 3.20
N ARG A 18 29.37 8.90 2.47
CA ARG A 18 29.72 10.27 2.85
C ARG A 18 28.76 11.21 2.15
N ALA A 19 27.47 11.01 2.37
CA ALA A 19 26.55 12.11 2.14
C ALA A 19 26.95 13.23 3.09
N GLN A 20 27.68 14.17 2.57
CA GLN A 20 28.24 15.25 3.38
C GLN A 20 27.12 16.18 3.87
N GLU A 21 26.15 16.41 3.03
CA GLU A 21 25.04 17.30 3.32
C GLU A 21 23.82 16.96 2.43
N ILE A 22 22.67 16.78 3.04
CA ILE A 22 21.39 16.65 2.31
C ILE A 22 20.49 17.74 2.90
N MET A 23 20.34 18.83 2.17
CA MET A 23 19.54 19.97 2.58
C MET A 23 18.62 20.39 1.44
N GLN A 24 17.43 19.77 1.37
CA GLN A 24 16.46 20.04 0.31
C GLN A 24 15.37 20.97 0.82
N THR A 25 15.11 22.04 0.09
CA THR A 25 14.01 22.97 0.40
C THR A 25 12.66 22.26 0.36
N GLY A 26 11.88 22.37 1.42
CA GLY A 26 10.60 21.69 1.58
C GLY A 26 10.74 20.22 1.99
N GLY A 27 11.94 19.80 2.35
CA GLY A 27 12.19 18.44 2.86
C GLY A 27 11.84 18.31 4.35
N ILE A 28 11.78 17.05 4.78
CA ILE A 28 11.56 16.65 6.17
C ILE A 28 12.90 16.41 6.85
N TYR A 29 13.01 16.75 8.12
CA TYR A 29 14.19 16.49 8.94
C TYR A 29 14.23 15.02 9.34
N TYR A 30 15.33 14.34 8.98
CA TYR A 30 15.55 12.91 9.28
C TYR A 30 16.60 12.67 10.37
N GLY A 31 17.27 13.71 10.85
CA GLY A 31 18.31 13.58 11.85
C GLY A 31 19.62 14.25 11.45
N GLN A 32 20.70 13.80 12.06
CA GLN A 32 22.06 14.29 11.78
C GLN A 32 22.95 13.16 11.26
N ASN A 33 23.81 13.51 10.33
CA ASN A 33 24.84 12.59 9.87
C ASN A 33 25.77 12.21 11.04
N ALA A 34 26.00 10.91 11.23
CA ALA A 34 26.79 10.41 12.37
C ALA A 34 28.25 10.92 12.36
N VAL A 35 28.82 11.17 11.17
CA VAL A 35 30.21 11.59 10.98
C VAL A 35 30.35 13.11 10.92
N SER A 36 29.62 13.77 9.99
CA SER A 36 29.74 15.21 9.78
C SER A 36 28.91 16.05 10.73
N LYS A 37 27.95 15.45 11.44
CA LYS A 37 26.97 16.12 12.30
C LYS A 37 26.06 17.12 11.57
N ASN A 38 26.11 17.18 10.27
CA ASN A 38 25.24 17.99 9.46
C ASN A 38 23.80 17.47 9.50
N MET A 39 22.84 18.38 9.46
CA MET A 39 21.42 18.02 9.41
C MET A 39 21.10 17.34 8.07
N ILE A 40 20.23 16.34 8.15
CA ILE A 40 19.68 15.62 6.98
C ILE A 40 18.24 16.09 6.81
N VAL A 41 17.99 16.89 5.77
CA VAL A 41 16.66 17.37 5.39
C VAL A 41 16.42 16.91 3.95
N ALA A 42 15.48 15.99 3.75
CA ALA A 42 15.23 15.39 2.45
C ALA A 42 13.75 15.43 2.08
N ASP A 43 13.48 15.65 0.79
CA ASP A 43 12.16 15.49 0.19
C ASP A 43 12.17 14.20 -0.64
N ARG A 44 11.51 13.16 -0.13
CA ARG A 44 11.49 11.85 -0.80
C ARG A 44 10.82 11.89 -2.18
N ARG A 45 9.93 12.85 -2.42
CA ARG A 45 9.27 13.03 -3.73
C ARG A 45 10.24 13.49 -4.82
N LYS A 46 11.38 14.09 -4.43
CA LYS A 46 12.45 14.51 -5.34
C LYS A 46 13.49 13.43 -5.61
N LEU A 47 13.39 12.28 -4.92
CA LEU A 47 14.27 11.15 -5.17
C LEU A 47 13.78 10.33 -6.35
N LEU A 48 14.68 9.64 -7.03
CA LEU A 48 14.35 8.70 -8.10
C LEU A 48 13.41 7.59 -7.61
N ASN A 49 13.53 7.21 -6.35
CA ASN A 49 12.66 6.28 -5.66
C ASN A 49 12.49 6.75 -4.21
N GLY A 50 11.24 7.00 -3.81
CA GLY A 50 10.88 7.49 -2.48
C GLY A 50 10.84 6.43 -1.37
N ASN A 51 11.11 5.16 -1.69
CA ASN A 51 11.10 4.08 -0.70
C ASN A 51 12.26 4.24 0.29
N SER A 52 11.99 3.91 1.55
CA SER A 52 13.01 3.95 2.61
C SER A 52 12.93 2.73 3.52
N PHE A 53 14.06 2.41 4.14
CA PHE A 53 14.16 1.37 5.15
C PHE A 53 14.69 1.94 6.45
N ARG A 54 14.08 1.54 7.58
CA ARG A 54 14.59 1.81 8.92
C ARG A 54 15.12 0.52 9.52
N LEU A 55 16.41 0.47 9.74
CA LEU A 55 17.09 -0.67 10.34
C LEU A 55 17.57 -0.34 11.74
N GLY A 56 17.39 -1.28 12.66
CA GLY A 56 17.85 -1.13 14.02
C GLY A 56 17.41 -2.31 14.88
N VAL A 57 18.09 -2.53 15.99
CA VAL A 57 17.69 -3.53 17.00
C VAL A 57 16.40 -3.11 17.71
N SER A 58 15.77 -4.04 18.42
CA SER A 58 14.61 -3.73 19.26
C SER A 58 14.97 -2.62 20.27
N GLY A 59 14.06 -1.68 20.51
CA GLY A 59 14.29 -0.53 21.40
C GLY A 59 15.17 0.59 20.84
N SER A 60 15.65 0.51 19.61
CA SER A 60 16.51 1.55 18.99
C SER A 60 15.76 2.81 18.52
N GLY A 61 14.45 2.91 18.72
CA GLY A 61 13.66 4.05 18.33
C GLY A 61 13.12 4.02 16.88
N LYS A 62 13.08 2.85 16.22
CA LYS A 62 12.55 2.72 14.85
C LYS A 62 11.11 3.23 14.72
N SER A 63 10.21 2.75 15.57
CA SER A 63 8.80 3.16 15.58
C SER A 63 8.65 4.64 15.95
N PHE A 64 9.49 5.14 16.87
CA PHE A 64 9.50 6.56 17.22
C PHE A 64 9.88 7.43 16.03
N SER A 65 10.97 7.11 15.35
CA SER A 65 11.42 7.80 14.14
C SER A 65 10.37 7.76 13.01
N ALA A 66 9.62 6.64 12.90
CA ALA A 66 8.51 6.55 11.94
C ALA A 66 7.36 7.50 12.31
N LYS A 67 7.00 7.57 13.60
CA LYS A 67 5.97 8.50 14.10
C LYS A 67 6.36 9.95 13.87
N GLU A 68 7.62 10.31 14.11
CA GLU A 68 8.15 11.64 13.87
C GLU A 68 8.04 12.06 12.39
N GLU A 69 8.36 11.14 11.48
CA GLU A 69 8.19 11.38 10.04
C GLU A 69 6.73 11.56 9.64
N ILE A 70 5.83 10.68 10.14
CA ILE A 70 4.39 10.77 9.88
C ILE A 70 3.83 12.12 10.34
N VAL A 71 4.17 12.57 11.56
CA VAL A 71 3.77 13.89 12.07
C VAL A 71 4.30 15.00 11.17
N SER A 72 5.56 14.91 10.76
CA SER A 72 6.17 15.91 9.90
C SER A 72 5.48 15.99 8.53
N ILE A 73 5.10 14.87 7.94
CA ILE A 73 4.35 14.81 6.68
C ILE A 73 2.95 15.40 6.88
N ALA A 74 2.22 14.95 7.89
CA ALA A 74 0.86 15.41 8.17
C ALA A 74 0.77 16.93 8.43
N LEU A 75 1.80 17.53 9.03
CA LEU A 75 1.81 18.96 9.33
C LEU A 75 2.36 19.82 8.18
N SER A 76 3.14 19.26 7.28
CA SER A 76 3.81 20.02 6.22
C SER A 76 3.26 19.80 4.81
N THR A 77 2.43 18.77 4.62
CA THR A 77 1.84 18.42 3.32
C THR A 77 0.34 18.17 3.44
N ASN A 78 -0.34 18.08 2.31
CA ASN A 78 -1.73 17.61 2.21
C ASN A 78 -1.79 16.18 1.65
N ASP A 79 -0.71 15.42 1.80
CA ASP A 79 -0.63 14.05 1.27
C ASP A 79 -1.45 13.11 2.17
N ASP A 80 -2.11 12.13 1.57
CA ASP A 80 -2.76 11.06 2.29
C ASP A 80 -1.72 10.10 2.87
N ILE A 81 -1.96 9.66 4.12
CA ILE A 81 -1.06 8.77 4.85
C ILE A 81 -1.77 7.46 5.17
N LEU A 82 -1.31 6.36 4.59
CA LEU A 82 -1.80 5.02 4.89
C LEU A 82 -0.78 4.26 5.76
N ILE A 83 -1.23 3.77 6.90
CA ILE A 83 -0.40 3.02 7.85
C ILE A 83 -0.93 1.59 7.97
N LEU A 84 -0.06 0.61 7.67
CA LEU A 84 -0.32 -0.79 7.97
C LEU A 84 0.38 -1.15 9.29
N ASP A 85 -0.42 -1.35 10.35
CA ASP A 85 0.07 -1.47 11.72
C ASP A 85 -0.38 -2.79 12.37
N PRO A 86 0.34 -3.90 12.15
CA PRO A 86 -0.02 -5.19 12.72
C PRO A 86 0.16 -5.26 14.24
N GLU A 87 0.96 -4.38 14.82
CA GLU A 87 1.26 -4.36 16.27
C GLU A 87 0.44 -3.32 17.04
N SER A 88 -0.39 -2.53 16.35
CA SER A 88 -1.25 -1.49 16.94
C SER A 88 -0.48 -0.41 17.71
N GLU A 89 0.71 -0.04 17.25
CA GLU A 89 1.55 0.97 17.88
C GLU A 89 1.19 2.42 17.49
N PHE A 90 0.49 2.62 16.36
CA PHE A 90 0.24 3.94 15.77
C PHE A 90 -1.15 4.50 16.09
N GLY A 91 -2.04 3.72 16.73
CA GLY A 91 -3.44 4.10 16.95
C GLY A 91 -3.60 5.47 17.59
N PHE A 92 -2.91 5.73 18.70
CA PHE A 92 -2.96 7.03 19.39
C PHE A 92 -2.52 8.21 18.51
N LEU A 93 -1.50 7.99 17.65
CA LEU A 93 -1.02 9.01 16.73
C LEU A 93 -2.07 9.33 15.66
N VAL A 94 -2.70 8.30 15.11
CA VAL A 94 -3.75 8.45 14.08
C VAL A 94 -4.94 9.23 14.66
N GLU A 95 -5.40 8.89 15.86
CA GLU A 95 -6.47 9.62 16.53
C GLU A 95 -6.10 11.08 16.81
N ALA A 96 -4.87 11.35 17.26
CA ALA A 96 -4.38 12.69 17.52
C ALA A 96 -4.29 13.57 16.26
N LEU A 97 -4.06 12.95 15.09
CA LEU A 97 -4.03 13.63 13.80
C LEU A 97 -5.42 13.69 13.13
N GLY A 98 -6.47 13.19 13.78
CA GLY A 98 -7.84 13.17 13.25
C GLY A 98 -8.08 12.13 12.15
N GLY A 99 -7.24 11.10 12.07
CA GLY A 99 -7.35 10.02 11.12
C GLY A 99 -8.34 8.93 11.56
N GLU A 100 -8.61 8.00 10.66
CA GLU A 100 -9.49 6.86 10.87
C GLU A 100 -8.69 5.57 11.11
N ILE A 101 -9.16 4.73 12.05
CA ILE A 101 -8.56 3.44 12.35
C ILE A 101 -9.51 2.31 11.91
N ILE A 102 -9.08 1.56 10.90
CA ILE A 102 -9.79 0.39 10.41
C ILE A 102 -9.15 -0.86 11.03
N ARG A 103 -9.88 -1.55 11.89
CA ARG A 103 -9.42 -2.78 12.53
C ARG A 103 -9.92 -3.99 11.77
N ILE A 104 -8.99 -4.76 11.19
CA ILE A 104 -9.30 -5.98 10.43
C ILE A 104 -8.88 -7.17 11.30
N SER A 105 -9.86 -7.92 11.80
CA SER A 105 -9.64 -9.17 12.54
C SER A 105 -10.84 -10.10 12.38
N ALA A 106 -10.67 -11.37 12.68
CA ALA A 106 -11.76 -12.35 12.62
C ALA A 106 -12.94 -12.01 13.55
N ALA A 107 -12.70 -11.19 14.57
CA ALA A 107 -13.71 -10.77 15.57
C ALA A 107 -14.17 -9.31 15.39
N SER A 108 -13.67 -8.59 14.40
CA SER A 108 -14.06 -7.19 14.17
C SER A 108 -15.37 -7.10 13.39
N ASN A 109 -16.15 -6.07 13.70
CA ASN A 109 -17.36 -5.74 12.93
C ASN A 109 -17.03 -4.94 11.65
N THR A 110 -15.77 -4.65 11.41
CA THR A 110 -15.31 -3.90 10.24
C THR A 110 -14.88 -4.87 9.16
N HIS A 111 -15.54 -4.81 8.01
CA HIS A 111 -15.26 -5.65 6.88
C HIS A 111 -14.88 -4.79 5.68
N LEU A 112 -13.79 -5.16 4.98
CA LEU A 112 -13.43 -4.56 3.70
C LEU A 112 -14.07 -5.37 2.58
N ASN A 113 -14.90 -4.71 1.77
CA ASN A 113 -15.44 -5.35 0.57
C ASN A 113 -14.39 -5.33 -0.54
N ALA A 114 -13.62 -6.41 -0.67
CA ALA A 114 -12.62 -6.53 -1.72
C ALA A 114 -13.19 -6.49 -3.15
N LEU A 115 -14.49 -6.70 -3.29
CA LEU A 115 -15.18 -6.64 -4.58
C LEU A 115 -15.76 -5.26 -4.90
N ASP A 116 -15.65 -4.31 -3.99
CA ASP A 116 -16.15 -2.96 -4.24
C ASP A 116 -15.33 -2.25 -5.35
N MET A 117 -16.01 -1.45 -6.14
CA MET A 117 -15.41 -0.66 -7.22
C MET A 117 -16.23 0.62 -7.40
N ASP A 118 -15.61 1.77 -7.29
CA ASP A 118 -16.23 3.06 -7.54
C ASP A 118 -15.83 3.65 -8.89
N LYS A 119 -16.35 4.85 -9.22
CA LYS A 119 -16.05 5.54 -10.47
C LYS A 119 -14.61 6.04 -10.57
N ALA A 120 -13.93 6.20 -9.44
CA ALA A 120 -12.56 6.65 -9.35
C ALA A 120 -11.56 5.46 -9.34
N TYR A 121 -12.07 4.22 -9.49
CA TYR A 121 -11.23 3.05 -9.49
C TYR A 121 -10.39 2.96 -10.77
N GLY A 122 -9.10 2.89 -10.59
CA GLY A 122 -8.12 2.82 -11.68
C GLY A 122 -7.73 4.21 -12.20
N ASP A 123 -6.45 4.33 -12.53
CA ASP A 123 -5.93 5.46 -13.29
C ASP A 123 -6.37 5.34 -14.76
N GLU A 124 -5.82 6.09 -15.68
CA GLU A 124 -6.15 6.19 -17.11
C GLU A 124 -6.32 4.85 -17.89
N ARG A 125 -6.09 3.71 -17.23
CA ARG A 125 -6.25 2.36 -17.77
C ARG A 125 -7.68 1.86 -17.56
N ASN A 126 -8.03 0.82 -18.31
CA ASN A 126 -9.34 0.18 -18.20
C ASN A 126 -9.55 -0.41 -16.79
N PRO A 127 -10.47 0.14 -15.98
CA PRO A 127 -10.68 -0.28 -14.59
C PRO A 127 -11.09 -1.74 -14.46
N LEU A 128 -11.68 -2.33 -15.49
CA LEU A 128 -12.04 -3.75 -15.52
C LEU A 128 -10.81 -4.67 -15.53
N ILE A 129 -9.76 -4.28 -16.24
CA ILE A 129 -8.52 -5.08 -16.29
C ILE A 129 -7.86 -5.06 -14.91
N GLU A 130 -7.71 -3.91 -14.30
CA GLU A 130 -7.11 -3.77 -12.98
C GLU A 130 -7.91 -4.53 -11.90
N LYS A 131 -9.24 -4.49 -11.99
CA LYS A 131 -10.11 -5.22 -11.07
C LYS A 131 -10.00 -6.73 -11.28
N SER A 132 -9.91 -7.20 -12.51
CA SER A 132 -9.73 -8.61 -12.83
C SER A 132 -8.39 -9.14 -12.29
N GLU A 133 -7.31 -8.39 -12.49
CA GLU A 133 -5.97 -8.73 -11.95
C GLU A 133 -5.98 -8.77 -10.42
N PHE A 134 -6.64 -7.82 -9.77
CA PHE A 134 -6.77 -7.80 -8.32
C PHE A 134 -7.54 -9.02 -7.80
N ILE A 135 -8.71 -9.32 -8.39
CA ILE A 135 -9.53 -10.46 -8.01
C ILE A 135 -8.77 -11.78 -8.22
N LEU A 136 -8.06 -11.90 -9.33
CA LEU A 136 -7.24 -13.07 -9.62
C LEU A 136 -6.16 -13.27 -8.54
N SER A 137 -5.45 -12.21 -8.20
CA SER A 137 -4.42 -12.20 -7.15
C SER A 137 -5.00 -12.56 -5.78
N LEU A 138 -6.19 -12.05 -5.45
CA LEU A 138 -6.89 -12.37 -4.22
C LEU A 138 -7.24 -13.86 -4.15
N PHE A 139 -7.80 -14.43 -5.23
CA PHE A 139 -8.12 -15.87 -5.29
C PHE A 139 -6.88 -16.75 -5.22
N GLU A 140 -5.78 -16.37 -5.86
CA GLU A 140 -4.51 -17.10 -5.75
C GLU A 140 -4.02 -17.18 -4.29
N GLN A 141 -4.16 -16.12 -3.53
CA GLN A 141 -3.80 -16.11 -2.12
C GLN A 141 -4.76 -16.95 -1.25
N LEU A 142 -6.06 -16.91 -1.54
CA LEU A 142 -7.07 -17.69 -0.80
C LEU A 142 -6.94 -19.20 -1.05
N VAL A 143 -6.64 -19.62 -2.29
CA VAL A 143 -6.45 -21.03 -2.64
C VAL A 143 -5.13 -21.58 -2.09
N GLY A 144 -4.14 -20.73 -1.88
CA GLY A 144 -2.85 -21.08 -1.28
C GLY A 144 -1.94 -21.88 -2.22
N ALA A 145 -1.16 -22.82 -1.66
CA ALA A 145 -0.07 -23.52 -2.34
C ALA A 145 -0.48 -24.34 -3.59
N GLY A 146 -1.76 -24.67 -3.74
CA GLY A 146 -2.27 -25.36 -4.94
C GLY A 146 -2.38 -24.45 -6.17
N GLY A 147 -2.43 -23.14 -5.94
CA GLY A 147 -2.61 -22.14 -6.98
C GLY A 147 -3.95 -22.26 -7.73
N VAL A 148 -4.23 -21.29 -8.57
CA VAL A 148 -5.41 -21.26 -9.45
C VAL A 148 -4.98 -21.77 -10.83
N SER A 149 -5.63 -22.82 -11.34
CA SER A 149 -5.32 -23.38 -12.66
C SER A 149 -5.64 -22.39 -13.79
N ALA A 150 -5.01 -22.54 -14.96
CA ALA A 150 -5.26 -21.68 -16.12
C ALA A 150 -6.74 -21.65 -16.54
N LYS A 151 -7.45 -22.77 -16.37
CA LYS A 151 -8.90 -22.85 -16.65
C LYS A 151 -9.71 -22.03 -15.66
N GLU A 152 -9.40 -22.12 -14.38
CA GLU A 152 -10.06 -21.34 -13.33
C GLU A 152 -9.79 -19.85 -13.47
N LYS A 153 -8.55 -19.47 -13.81
CA LYS A 153 -8.19 -18.07 -14.13
C LYS A 153 -9.05 -17.50 -15.25
N SER A 154 -9.21 -18.27 -16.34
CA SER A 154 -10.05 -17.85 -17.46
C SER A 154 -11.53 -17.72 -17.10
N ILE A 155 -12.02 -18.57 -16.19
CA ILE A 155 -13.40 -18.50 -15.70
C ILE A 155 -13.56 -17.27 -14.81
N LEU A 156 -12.64 -17.04 -13.86
CA LEU A 156 -12.65 -15.87 -12.97
C LEU A 156 -12.61 -14.56 -13.75
N ASP A 157 -11.73 -14.45 -14.73
CA ASP A 157 -11.60 -13.27 -15.57
C ASP A 157 -12.91 -12.98 -16.32
N ARG A 158 -13.50 -14.00 -16.94
CA ARG A 158 -14.77 -13.85 -17.65
C ARG A 158 -15.92 -13.46 -16.70
N CYS A 159 -16.04 -14.11 -15.56
CA CYS A 159 -17.08 -13.80 -14.58
C CYS A 159 -16.91 -12.38 -14.03
N THR A 160 -15.68 -11.98 -13.73
CA THR A 160 -15.35 -10.61 -13.29
C THR A 160 -15.77 -9.60 -14.35
N TYR A 161 -15.39 -9.84 -15.60
CA TYR A 161 -15.76 -8.95 -16.70
C TYR A 161 -17.28 -8.80 -16.84
N ASP A 162 -18.04 -9.88 -16.81
CA ASP A 162 -19.49 -9.87 -16.99
C ASP A 162 -20.18 -9.13 -15.83
N VAL A 163 -19.79 -9.39 -14.59
CA VAL A 163 -20.35 -8.73 -13.39
C VAL A 163 -20.07 -7.24 -13.40
N TYR A 164 -18.84 -6.84 -13.59
CA TYR A 164 -18.50 -5.40 -13.51
C TYR A 164 -18.91 -4.61 -14.73
N ARG A 165 -19.01 -5.23 -15.91
CA ARG A 165 -19.57 -4.58 -17.09
C ARG A 165 -21.03 -4.16 -16.86
N GLU A 166 -21.82 -5.03 -16.26
CA GLU A 166 -23.21 -4.73 -15.91
C GLU A 166 -23.31 -3.66 -14.82
N TYR A 167 -22.46 -3.78 -13.80
CA TYR A 167 -22.35 -2.79 -12.73
C TYR A 167 -21.98 -1.40 -13.23
N MET A 168 -21.01 -1.29 -14.12
CA MET A 168 -20.59 -0.03 -14.73
C MET A 168 -21.69 0.54 -15.65
N ALA A 169 -22.37 -0.30 -16.41
CA ALA A 169 -23.48 0.10 -17.26
C ALA A 169 -24.65 0.69 -16.45
N ASN A 170 -24.85 0.21 -15.22
CA ASN A 170 -25.82 0.74 -14.27
C ASN A 170 -25.29 1.92 -13.43
N ASN A 171 -24.25 2.61 -13.91
CA ASN A 171 -23.66 3.80 -13.28
C ASN A 171 -23.18 3.55 -11.85
N TYR A 172 -22.57 2.37 -11.61
CA TYR A 172 -22.06 1.92 -10.32
C TYR A 172 -23.16 1.85 -9.22
N ALA A 173 -24.40 1.74 -9.61
CA ALA A 173 -25.50 1.50 -8.69
C ALA A 173 -25.63 0.00 -8.41
N VAL A 174 -25.52 -0.38 -7.13
CA VAL A 174 -25.76 -1.76 -6.70
C VAL A 174 -27.26 -2.03 -6.80
N SER A 175 -27.67 -2.89 -7.71
CA SER A 175 -29.01 -3.45 -7.69
C SER A 175 -29.10 -4.52 -6.62
N TYR A 176 -29.62 -4.19 -5.46
CA TYR A 176 -29.80 -5.12 -4.34
C TYR A 176 -30.70 -6.33 -4.64
N THR A 177 -31.32 -6.36 -5.80
CA THR A 177 -32.22 -7.44 -6.21
C THR A 177 -31.52 -8.78 -6.42
N HIS A 178 -30.22 -8.81 -6.75
CA HIS A 178 -29.45 -10.04 -6.91
C HIS A 178 -28.87 -10.57 -5.59
N LEU A 179 -28.57 -9.72 -4.61
CA LEU A 179 -28.02 -10.15 -3.31
C LEU A 179 -29.10 -10.83 -2.44
N ARG A 180 -30.37 -10.44 -2.54
CA ARG A 180 -31.47 -11.10 -1.82
C ARG A 180 -31.78 -12.51 -2.30
N ALA A 181 -31.43 -12.87 -3.54
CA ALA A 181 -31.64 -14.22 -4.06
C ALA A 181 -30.71 -15.26 -3.43
N HIS A 182 -29.56 -14.84 -2.87
CA HIS A 182 -28.61 -15.72 -2.19
C HIS A 182 -28.86 -15.88 -0.69
N GLU A 183 -29.47 -14.89 -0.04
CA GLU A 183 -29.80 -14.99 1.41
C GLU A 183 -30.95 -15.95 1.69
N THR A 184 -31.85 -16.16 0.73
CA THR A 184 -33.01 -17.09 0.91
C THR A 184 -32.66 -18.57 0.72
N VAL A 185 -31.45 -18.92 0.35
CA VAL A 185 -31.02 -20.34 0.17
C VAL A 185 -30.30 -20.90 1.39
N LEU A 186 -29.97 -20.07 2.38
CA LEU A 186 -29.28 -20.49 3.61
C LEU A 186 -30.20 -20.66 4.83
N ASP A 187 -31.51 -20.46 4.68
CA ASP A 187 -32.53 -20.64 5.74
C ASP A 187 -33.37 -21.93 5.56
N LEU A 188 -32.76 -23.01 5.01
CA LEU A 188 -33.37 -24.35 4.98
C LEU A 188 -32.45 -25.38 5.63
#